data_42af34d9669cb6a07d5928a43352b745
#
_entry.id   42af34d9669cb6a07d5928a43352b745
#
_cell.length_a   1.000
_cell.length_b   1.000
_cell.length_c   1.000
_cell.angle_alpha   90.00
_cell.angle_beta   90.00
_cell.angle_gamma   90.00
#
_symmetry.space_group_name_H-M   'P 1'
#
loop_
_entity.id
_entity.type
_entity.pdbx_description
1 polymer ?
#
loop_
_entity_poly.entity_id
_entity_poly.type
_entity_poly.pdbx_seq_one_letter_code
_entity_poly.pdbx_strand_id
1 'polypeptide(L)'
;LMLGLTGCANGSDTNGSDAQSQADTAEVQSAWTELDQTTITKEMGMGWNLGNQLEASNAGIPSETTWGNPIISEDLIKAVKEQGFKTVRIPVSYLDKIGAAPDYTIDSAWLDRVQEVVDYVVGNDLYAIINIHGDGYYTVDKSWLRCVDDNQDEIKDKYEKVWAQIADRFKD
;
A
#
# COMPACT_ATOMS: atom_id res chain seq x y z
N LEU A 1 29.76 -49.09 -3.11
CA LEU A 1 29.96 -49.99 -1.96
C LEU A 1 28.77 -49.84 -1.02
N MET A 2 28.09 -50.92 -0.83
CA MET A 2 26.91 -51.15 0.00
C MET A 2 27.29 -51.17 1.50
N LEU A 3 26.47 -50.61 2.37
CA LEU A 3 26.12 -51.21 3.66
C LEU A 3 25.07 -50.29 4.29
N GLY A 4 23.99 -50.75 4.50
CA GLY A 4 22.80 -50.80 5.21
C GLY A 4 22.98 -51.04 6.71
N LEU A 5 22.07 -50.44 7.51
CA LEU A 5 21.61 -50.98 8.79
C LEU A 5 20.27 -50.32 9.17
N THR A 6 19.35 -51.19 9.42
CA THR A 6 18.01 -51.02 9.95
C THR A 6 17.99 -50.61 11.42
N GLY A 7 16.94 -49.85 11.84
CA GLY A 7 16.63 -49.66 13.24
C GLY A 7 15.22 -49.03 13.41
N CYS A 8 14.32 -49.82 14.03
CA CYS A 8 12.89 -49.59 14.17
C CYS A 8 12.48 -48.49 15.19
N ALA A 9 11.39 -47.83 14.86
CA ALA A 9 10.18 -47.52 15.62
C ALA A 9 10.25 -46.86 17.01
N ASN A 10 9.61 -45.70 17.15
CA ASN A 10 8.35 -45.60 17.90
C ASN A 10 7.72 -44.21 17.64
N GLY A 11 6.41 -44.20 17.43
CA GLY A 11 5.63 -43.06 17.14
C GLY A 11 5.23 -42.24 18.38
N SER A 12 4.86 -41.02 18.11
CA SER A 12 3.75 -40.36 18.81
C SER A 12 3.30 -39.15 17.99
N ASP A 13 2.04 -39.05 17.86
CA ASP A 13 1.22 -38.12 17.12
C ASP A 13 1.51 -36.66 17.41
N THR A 14 1.78 -35.86 16.37
CA THR A 14 1.45 -34.43 16.31
C THR A 14 1.16 -34.07 14.84
N ASN A 15 -0.02 -34.39 14.38
CA ASN A 15 -0.47 -34.01 13.05
C ASN A 15 -1.87 -33.39 13.17
N GLY A 16 -1.97 -32.10 13.34
CA GLY A 16 -3.24 -31.38 13.45
C GLY A 16 -3.20 -29.88 13.10
N SER A 17 -2.02 -29.25 13.14
CA SER A 17 -1.92 -27.80 12.88
C SER A 17 -1.43 -27.45 11.46
N ASP A 18 -0.62 -28.31 10.85
CA ASP A 18 -0.03 -27.98 9.54
C ASP A 18 -0.99 -28.17 8.35
N ALA A 19 -2.01 -29.08 8.49
CA ALA A 19 -2.99 -29.29 7.44
C ALA A 19 -3.99 -28.14 7.33
N GLN A 20 -4.36 -27.52 8.46
CA GLN A 20 -5.30 -26.40 8.49
C GLN A 20 -4.63 -25.11 7.97
N SER A 21 -3.37 -24.87 8.36
CA SER A 21 -2.57 -23.75 7.85
C SER A 21 -2.30 -23.84 6.34
N GLN A 22 -2.09 -25.04 5.80
CA GLN A 22 -1.92 -25.25 4.37
C GLN A 22 -3.22 -25.16 3.58
N ALA A 23 -4.37 -25.53 4.17
CA ALA A 23 -5.68 -25.38 3.54
C ALA A 23 -6.08 -23.88 3.48
N ASP A 24 -5.87 -23.13 4.57
CA ASP A 24 -6.18 -21.69 4.60
C ASP A 24 -5.30 -20.88 3.64
N THR A 25 -4.00 -21.23 3.53
CA THR A 25 -3.11 -20.60 2.55
C THR A 25 -3.45 -20.99 1.11
N ALA A 26 -3.92 -22.20 0.85
CA ALA A 26 -4.34 -22.62 -0.48
C ALA A 26 -5.67 -21.97 -0.91
N GLU A 27 -6.63 -21.77 0.01
CA GLU A 27 -7.89 -21.07 -0.28
C GLU A 27 -7.64 -19.57 -0.55
N VAL A 28 -6.81 -18.90 0.23
CA VAL A 28 -6.42 -17.50 -0.03
C VAL A 28 -5.69 -17.38 -1.36
N GLN A 29 -4.77 -18.29 -1.67
CA GLN A 29 -4.02 -18.27 -2.92
C GLN A 29 -4.89 -18.60 -4.14
N SER A 30 -5.93 -19.42 -4.01
CA SER A 30 -6.88 -19.69 -5.08
C SER A 30 -7.79 -18.49 -5.37
N ALA A 31 -8.20 -17.73 -4.35
CA ALA A 31 -9.00 -16.53 -4.51
C ALA A 31 -8.25 -15.44 -5.32
N TRP A 32 -6.95 -15.30 -5.12
CA TRP A 32 -6.11 -14.35 -5.87
C TRP A 32 -5.82 -14.80 -7.31
N THR A 33 -5.84 -16.10 -7.60
CA THR A 33 -5.61 -16.63 -8.95
C THR A 33 -6.86 -16.61 -9.85
N GLU A 34 -8.05 -16.41 -9.29
CA GLU A 34 -9.30 -16.31 -10.07
C GLU A 34 -9.55 -14.91 -10.65
N LEU A 35 -8.87 -13.88 -10.14
CA LEU A 35 -8.98 -12.50 -10.65
C LEU A 35 -7.99 -12.27 -11.80
N ASP A 36 -8.42 -12.51 -13.03
CA ASP A 36 -7.61 -12.14 -14.19
C ASP A 36 -7.58 -10.61 -14.40
N GLN A 37 -6.55 -10.14 -15.09
CA GLN A 37 -6.33 -8.72 -15.36
C GLN A 37 -7.53 -8.08 -16.07
N THR A 38 -8.18 -8.79 -16.97
CA THR A 38 -9.32 -8.29 -17.76
C THR A 38 -10.53 -8.05 -16.86
N THR A 39 -10.81 -8.98 -15.95
CA THR A 39 -11.89 -8.89 -14.98
C THR A 39 -11.67 -7.73 -14.03
N ILE A 40 -10.50 -7.63 -13.40
CA ILE A 40 -10.16 -6.51 -12.50
C ILE A 40 -10.30 -5.17 -13.22
N THR A 41 -9.70 -5.02 -14.41
CA THR A 41 -9.75 -3.76 -15.17
C THR A 41 -11.17 -3.36 -15.51
N LYS A 42 -12.03 -4.33 -15.83
CA LYS A 42 -13.44 -4.10 -16.14
C LYS A 42 -14.23 -3.67 -14.90
N GLU A 43 -13.98 -4.30 -13.76
CA GLU A 43 -14.65 -3.99 -12.50
C GLU A 43 -14.22 -2.63 -11.93
N MET A 44 -12.96 -2.27 -12.07
CA MET A 44 -12.44 -0.96 -11.69
C MET A 44 -13.12 0.20 -12.45
N GLY A 45 -13.62 -0.04 -13.65
CA GLY A 45 -14.45 0.87 -14.41
C GLY A 45 -13.89 2.30 -14.49
N MET A 46 -14.77 3.29 -14.34
CA MET A 46 -14.38 4.71 -14.36
C MET A 46 -13.82 5.14 -13.00
N GLY A 47 -12.61 5.71 -13.01
CA GLY A 47 -11.93 6.19 -11.82
C GLY A 47 -12.07 7.70 -11.61
N TRP A 48 -11.95 8.12 -10.35
CA TRP A 48 -11.85 9.51 -9.92
C TRP A 48 -10.54 9.74 -9.16
N ASN A 49 -9.93 10.91 -9.32
CA ASN A 49 -8.68 11.24 -8.64
C ASN A 49 -8.95 12.14 -7.43
N LEU A 50 -8.66 11.63 -6.25
CA LEU A 50 -8.74 12.37 -4.98
C LEU A 50 -7.48 13.24 -4.84
N GLY A 51 -7.36 14.26 -5.69
CA GLY A 51 -6.18 15.09 -5.82
C GLY A 51 -6.23 16.38 -5.02
N ASN A 52 -5.05 16.97 -4.82
CA ASN A 52 -4.81 18.23 -4.09
C ASN A 52 -5.11 18.15 -2.58
N GLN A 53 -4.97 16.97 -2.00
CA GLN A 53 -5.22 16.73 -0.57
C GLN A 53 -4.04 16.02 0.10
N LEU A 54 -3.93 14.69 0.11
CA LEU A 54 -2.83 13.99 0.78
C LEU A 54 -1.45 14.19 0.11
N GLU A 55 -1.44 14.64 -1.14
CA GLU A 55 -0.20 15.06 -1.82
C GLU A 55 0.08 16.57 -1.70
N ALA A 56 -0.90 17.34 -1.20
CA ALA A 56 -0.71 18.78 -1.02
C ALA A 56 0.36 19.06 0.04
N SER A 57 1.29 19.95 -0.27
CA SER A 57 2.39 20.30 0.63
C SER A 57 2.75 21.78 0.58
N ASN A 58 3.28 22.28 1.68
CA ASN A 58 3.91 23.60 1.77
C ASN A 58 5.26 23.46 2.45
N ALA A 59 6.31 24.02 1.85
CA ALA A 59 7.70 23.90 2.31
C ALA A 59 8.10 22.43 2.61
N GLY A 60 7.60 21.49 1.81
CA GLY A 60 7.88 20.05 1.95
C GLY A 60 7.17 19.38 3.11
N ILE A 61 6.13 19.98 3.67
CA ILE A 61 5.31 19.40 4.74
C ILE A 61 3.94 19.06 4.17
N PRO A 62 3.58 17.76 4.04
CA PRO A 62 2.28 17.34 3.55
C PRO A 62 1.15 17.70 4.52
N SER A 63 0.04 18.20 3.96
CA SER A 63 -1.19 18.49 4.69
C SER A 63 -2.38 18.61 3.74
N GLU A 64 -3.47 17.91 4.03
CA GLU A 64 -4.68 17.83 3.22
C GLU A 64 -5.28 19.20 2.84
N THR A 65 -5.12 20.21 3.69
CA THR A 65 -5.76 21.52 3.53
C THR A 65 -4.84 22.60 2.96
N THR A 66 -3.58 22.27 2.72
CA THR A 66 -2.55 23.25 2.33
C THR A 66 -2.88 24.00 1.04
N TRP A 67 -3.54 23.35 0.09
CA TRP A 67 -3.92 23.96 -1.18
C TRP A 67 -5.39 24.40 -1.24
N GLY A 68 -6.03 24.54 -0.08
CA GLY A 68 -7.39 25.11 0.06
C GLY A 68 -8.52 24.11 -0.02
N ASN A 69 -8.23 22.82 -0.13
CA ASN A 69 -9.27 21.78 -0.06
C ASN A 69 -9.65 21.50 1.42
N PRO A 70 -10.88 21.06 1.69
CA PRO A 70 -11.27 20.57 3.00
C PRO A 70 -10.63 19.23 3.32
N ILE A 71 -10.65 18.83 4.58
CA ILE A 71 -10.27 17.48 5.00
C ILE A 71 -11.17 16.45 4.29
N ILE A 72 -10.57 15.37 3.81
CA ILE A 72 -11.29 14.27 3.17
C ILE A 72 -12.27 13.65 4.17
N SER A 73 -13.51 13.49 3.74
CA SER A 73 -14.56 12.84 4.52
C SER A 73 -15.13 11.62 3.79
N GLU A 74 -15.71 10.71 4.55
CA GLU A 74 -16.42 9.57 3.98
C GLU A 74 -17.60 10.01 3.09
N ASP A 75 -18.27 11.12 3.43
CA ASP A 75 -19.39 11.67 2.65
C ASP A 75 -18.94 12.12 1.25
N LEU A 76 -17.72 12.64 1.11
CA LEU A 76 -17.15 12.93 -0.20
C LEU A 76 -17.03 11.66 -1.04
N ILE A 77 -16.53 10.57 -0.46
CA ILE A 77 -16.38 9.29 -1.15
C ILE A 77 -17.73 8.69 -1.53
N LYS A 78 -18.74 8.80 -0.66
CA LYS A 78 -20.12 8.40 -0.98
C LYS A 78 -20.67 9.18 -2.16
N ALA A 79 -20.48 10.50 -2.20
CA ALA A 79 -20.89 11.33 -3.31
C ALA A 79 -20.19 10.95 -4.64
N VAL A 80 -18.90 10.60 -4.59
CA VAL A 80 -18.16 10.09 -5.76
C VAL A 80 -18.76 8.77 -6.24
N LYS A 81 -19.06 7.83 -5.34
CA LYS A 81 -19.73 6.56 -5.68
C LYS A 81 -21.09 6.79 -6.34
N GLU A 82 -21.91 7.71 -5.80
CA GLU A 82 -23.23 8.04 -6.34
C GLU A 82 -23.17 8.60 -7.77
N GLN A 83 -22.06 9.21 -8.17
CA GLN A 83 -21.83 9.64 -9.55
C GLN A 83 -21.44 8.50 -10.49
N GLY A 84 -21.34 7.26 -9.99
CA GLY A 84 -21.06 6.06 -10.79
C GLY A 84 -19.59 5.70 -10.94
N PHE A 85 -18.67 6.38 -10.24
CA PHE A 85 -17.28 5.98 -10.19
C PHE A 85 -17.11 4.64 -9.45
N LYS A 86 -16.11 3.86 -9.83
CA LYS A 86 -15.80 2.55 -9.28
C LYS A 86 -14.41 2.49 -8.63
N THR A 87 -13.55 3.43 -8.95
CA THR A 87 -12.17 3.49 -8.48
C THR A 87 -11.84 4.90 -8.02
N VAL A 88 -11.13 5.01 -6.91
CA VAL A 88 -10.54 6.27 -6.41
C VAL A 88 -9.04 6.12 -6.39
N ARG A 89 -8.32 6.99 -7.10
CA ARG A 89 -6.88 7.12 -6.97
C ARG A 89 -6.56 8.16 -5.91
N ILE A 90 -5.75 7.77 -4.94
CA ILE A 90 -5.36 8.55 -3.77
C ILE A 90 -3.86 8.86 -3.90
N PRO A 91 -3.48 10.02 -4.47
CA PRO A 91 -2.09 10.45 -4.46
C PRO A 91 -1.69 10.87 -3.04
N VAL A 92 -0.51 10.43 -2.58
CA VAL A 92 -0.01 10.68 -1.22
C VAL A 92 1.44 11.14 -1.29
N SER A 93 1.77 12.24 -0.62
CA SER A 93 3.15 12.70 -0.45
C SER A 93 3.70 12.22 0.89
N TYR A 94 4.95 11.78 0.87
CA TYR A 94 5.68 11.32 2.08
C TYR A 94 6.88 12.21 2.43
N LEU A 95 7.08 13.35 1.80
CA LEU A 95 8.22 14.28 1.90
C LEU A 95 8.86 14.32 3.29
N ASP A 96 8.26 15.04 4.24
CA ASP A 96 8.71 15.20 5.63
C ASP A 96 8.15 14.12 6.57
N LYS A 97 7.56 13.07 6.01
CA LYS A 97 6.91 11.99 6.77
C LYS A 97 7.75 10.72 6.87
N ILE A 98 9.00 10.77 6.40
CA ILE A 98 9.92 9.63 6.42
C ILE A 98 11.07 9.96 7.36
N GLY A 99 11.32 9.09 8.34
CA GLY A 99 12.44 9.18 9.27
C GLY A 99 13.80 8.97 8.61
N ALA A 100 14.85 9.03 9.42
CA ALA A 100 16.23 8.88 8.95
C ALA A 100 16.58 7.43 8.56
N ALA A 101 17.68 7.28 7.81
CA ALA A 101 18.34 6.00 7.59
C ALA A 101 18.73 5.34 8.93
N PRO A 102 18.83 4.01 8.99
CA PRO A 102 18.67 3.07 7.89
C PRO A 102 17.23 2.62 7.64
N ASP A 103 16.29 2.89 8.54
CA ASP A 103 14.96 2.28 8.53
C ASP A 103 13.94 3.05 7.69
N TYR A 104 14.13 4.36 7.53
CA TYR A 104 13.21 5.24 6.80
C TYR A 104 11.75 5.06 7.22
N THR A 105 11.52 4.96 8.55
CA THR A 105 10.19 4.72 9.11
C THR A 105 9.22 5.85 8.76
N ILE A 106 8.07 5.49 8.21
CA ILE A 106 7.01 6.47 7.91
C ILE A 106 6.35 6.91 9.22
N ASP A 107 6.04 8.20 9.33
CA ASP A 107 5.26 8.77 10.42
C ASP A 107 3.93 8.00 10.56
N SER A 108 3.73 7.39 11.75
CA SER A 108 2.58 6.50 11.97
C SER A 108 1.24 7.24 11.90
N ALA A 109 1.19 8.47 12.41
CA ALA A 109 -0.05 9.26 12.37
C ALA A 109 -0.44 9.65 10.93
N TRP A 110 0.58 9.90 10.08
CA TRP A 110 0.34 10.12 8.66
C TRP A 110 -0.16 8.87 7.95
N LEU A 111 0.47 7.72 8.23
CA LEU A 111 0.06 6.44 7.65
C LEU A 111 -1.33 6.00 8.13
N ASP A 112 -1.67 6.27 9.41
CA ASP A 112 -3.02 6.06 9.95
C ASP A 112 -4.07 6.92 9.23
N ARG A 113 -3.72 8.16 8.89
CA ARG A 113 -4.62 9.03 8.11
C ARG A 113 -4.80 8.54 6.67
N VAL A 114 -3.74 8.06 6.03
CA VAL A 114 -3.84 7.44 4.70
C VAL A 114 -4.74 6.21 4.75
N GLN A 115 -4.58 5.37 5.79
CA GLN A 115 -5.44 4.20 6.02
C GLN A 115 -6.91 4.60 6.15
N GLU A 116 -7.21 5.58 6.98
CA GLU A 116 -8.58 6.05 7.18
C GLU A 116 -9.24 6.47 5.85
N VAL A 117 -8.50 7.14 4.97
CA VAL A 117 -9.00 7.53 3.64
C VAL A 117 -9.19 6.32 2.73
N VAL A 118 -8.27 5.35 2.77
CA VAL A 118 -8.44 4.08 2.05
C VAL A 118 -9.65 3.32 2.55
N ASP A 119 -9.87 3.27 3.87
CA ASP A 119 -11.02 2.62 4.49
C ASP A 119 -12.35 3.26 4.05
N TYR A 120 -12.40 4.58 3.88
CA TYR A 120 -13.58 5.24 3.29
C TYR A 120 -13.86 4.75 1.87
N VAL A 121 -12.82 4.54 1.05
CA VAL A 121 -12.98 4.07 -0.33
C VAL A 121 -13.42 2.61 -0.36
N VAL A 122 -12.69 1.73 0.31
CA VAL A 122 -12.96 0.29 0.32
C VAL A 122 -14.27 -0.02 1.05
N GLY A 123 -14.54 0.63 2.18
CA GLY A 123 -15.78 0.50 2.94
C GLY A 123 -17.03 0.93 2.16
N ASN A 124 -16.88 1.69 1.09
CA ASN A 124 -17.93 2.04 0.15
C ASN A 124 -17.89 1.20 -1.14
N ASP A 125 -17.29 0.01 -1.15
CA ASP A 125 -17.18 -0.91 -2.29
C ASP A 125 -16.55 -0.27 -3.54
N LEU A 126 -15.56 0.59 -3.36
CA LEU A 126 -14.77 1.18 -4.44
C LEU A 126 -13.35 0.61 -4.42
N TYR A 127 -12.71 0.53 -5.57
CA TYR A 127 -11.29 0.21 -5.68
C TYR A 127 -10.44 1.42 -5.27
N ALA A 128 -9.43 1.19 -4.44
CA ALA A 128 -8.44 2.19 -4.05
C ALA A 128 -7.13 1.99 -4.80
N ILE A 129 -6.54 3.06 -5.33
CA ILE A 129 -5.19 3.07 -5.88
C ILE A 129 -4.38 4.09 -5.13
N ILE A 130 -3.37 3.67 -4.37
CA ILE A 130 -2.43 4.56 -3.67
C ILE A 130 -1.15 4.69 -4.50
N ASN A 131 -0.58 5.90 -4.50
CA ASN A 131 0.75 6.11 -5.07
C ASN A 131 1.52 7.19 -4.31
N ILE A 132 2.85 7.09 -4.30
CA ILE A 132 3.74 8.18 -3.88
C ILE A 132 3.64 9.28 -4.94
N HIS A 133 3.37 10.52 -4.51
CA HIS A 133 3.11 11.62 -5.44
C HIS A 133 3.74 12.94 -4.98
N GLY A 134 4.46 13.58 -5.89
CA GLY A 134 5.15 14.85 -5.61
C GLY A 134 6.56 14.70 -5.07
N ASP A 135 6.91 13.57 -4.47
CA ASP A 135 8.20 13.30 -3.81
C ASP A 135 9.41 13.27 -4.76
N GLY A 136 9.19 13.26 -6.08
CA GLY A 136 10.21 13.32 -7.13
C GLY A 136 10.32 14.65 -7.86
N TYR A 137 9.53 15.66 -7.55
CA TYR A 137 9.52 16.93 -8.27
C TYR A 137 10.62 17.87 -7.76
N TYR A 138 11.45 18.40 -8.68
CA TYR A 138 12.51 19.35 -8.36
C TYR A 138 11.99 20.67 -7.77
N THR A 139 10.74 21.01 -8.02
CA THR A 139 10.10 22.24 -7.55
C THR A 139 9.44 22.08 -6.18
N VAL A 140 9.49 20.87 -5.60
CA VAL A 140 8.91 20.58 -4.29
C VAL A 140 10.02 20.46 -3.26
N ASP A 141 9.93 21.25 -2.20
CA ASP A 141 10.88 21.19 -1.09
C ASP A 141 10.91 19.80 -0.44
N LYS A 142 12.08 19.37 0.05
CA LYS A 142 12.34 18.06 0.65
C LYS A 142 12.06 16.87 -0.28
N SER A 143 11.90 17.11 -1.58
CA SER A 143 11.78 16.03 -2.57
C SER A 143 12.99 15.12 -2.52
N TRP A 144 12.77 13.82 -2.44
CA TRP A 144 13.82 12.81 -2.23
C TRP A 144 13.88 11.74 -3.33
N LEU A 145 12.78 11.51 -4.04
CA LEU A 145 12.69 10.47 -5.08
C LEU A 145 13.14 11.04 -6.45
N ARG A 146 14.39 11.45 -6.56
CA ARG A 146 14.96 12.11 -7.73
C ARG A 146 15.83 11.16 -8.54
N CYS A 147 15.31 10.62 -9.62
CA CYS A 147 15.98 9.60 -10.43
C CYS A 147 17.24 10.07 -11.21
N VAL A 148 17.62 11.35 -11.11
CA VAL A 148 18.78 11.93 -11.80
C VAL A 148 19.87 12.44 -10.84
N ASP A 149 19.66 12.31 -9.53
CA ASP A 149 20.66 12.67 -8.52
C ASP A 149 21.77 11.59 -8.43
N ASP A 150 22.95 11.94 -7.95
CA ASP A 150 24.11 11.03 -7.92
C ASP A 150 23.99 9.92 -6.87
N ASN A 151 23.08 10.05 -5.89
CA ASN A 151 22.89 9.13 -4.77
C ASN A 151 21.82 8.05 -5.04
N GLN A 152 21.77 7.48 -6.24
CA GLN A 152 20.73 6.54 -6.66
C GLN A 152 20.60 5.31 -5.78
N ASP A 153 21.69 4.79 -5.21
CA ASP A 153 21.64 3.62 -4.32
C ASP A 153 20.91 3.94 -3.00
N GLU A 154 21.10 5.14 -2.45
CA GLU A 154 20.38 5.60 -1.26
C GLU A 154 18.90 5.83 -1.55
N ILE A 155 18.58 6.46 -2.68
CA ILE A 155 17.21 6.70 -3.12
C ILE A 155 16.47 5.37 -3.30
N LYS A 156 17.12 4.40 -3.92
CA LYS A 156 16.57 3.06 -4.12
C LYS A 156 16.32 2.34 -2.80
N ASP A 157 17.29 2.33 -1.89
CA ASP A 157 17.15 1.72 -0.56
C ASP A 157 15.97 2.36 0.22
N LYS A 158 15.88 3.68 0.21
CA LYS A 158 14.77 4.41 0.81
C LYS A 158 13.44 4.06 0.15
N TYR A 159 13.37 4.05 -1.17
CA TYR A 159 12.17 3.72 -1.92
C TYR A 159 11.65 2.32 -1.62
N GLU A 160 12.52 1.32 -1.61
CA GLU A 160 12.18 -0.07 -1.33
C GLU A 160 11.62 -0.22 0.11
N LYS A 161 12.25 0.42 1.10
CA LYS A 161 11.80 0.39 2.51
C LYS A 161 10.49 1.14 2.75
N VAL A 162 10.31 2.28 2.09
CA VAL A 162 9.05 3.04 2.16
C VAL A 162 7.91 2.23 1.55
N TRP A 163 8.11 1.65 0.36
CA TRP A 163 7.10 0.80 -0.27
C TRP A 163 6.82 -0.49 0.50
N ALA A 164 7.81 -1.08 1.15
CA ALA A 164 7.58 -2.25 2.01
C ALA A 164 6.63 -1.92 3.17
N GLN A 165 6.78 -0.75 3.81
CA GLN A 165 5.89 -0.30 4.88
C GLN A 165 4.47 -0.02 4.37
N ILE A 166 4.35 0.63 3.20
CA ILE A 166 3.04 0.87 2.56
C ILE A 166 2.38 -0.46 2.20
N ALA A 167 3.10 -1.36 1.54
CA ALA A 167 2.57 -2.65 1.15
C ALA A 167 2.16 -3.52 2.35
N ASP A 168 2.94 -3.51 3.43
CA ASP A 168 2.61 -4.23 4.66
C ASP A 168 1.33 -3.68 5.32
N ARG A 169 1.13 -2.36 5.26
CA ARG A 169 -0.06 -1.70 5.82
C ARG A 169 -1.34 -2.02 5.06
N PHE A 170 -1.28 -2.19 3.74
CA PHE A 170 -2.44 -2.30 2.85
C PHE A 170 -2.58 -3.66 2.15
N LYS A 171 -1.92 -4.71 2.66
CA LYS A 171 -1.94 -6.06 2.05
C LYS A 171 -3.21 -6.86 2.31
N ASP A 172 -4.02 -6.51 3.33
CA ASP A 172 -5.21 -7.25 3.80
C ASP A 172 -6.51 -6.49 3.50
#